data_7317770a06446670a776934f952ccb63
#
_entry.id   7317770a06446670a776934f952ccb63
#
_cell.length_a   1.000
_cell.length_b   1.000
_cell.length_c   1.000
_cell.angle_alpha   90.00
_cell.angle_beta   90.00
_cell.angle_gamma   90.00
#
_symmetry.space_group_name_H-M   'P 1'
#
loop_
_entity.id
_entity.type
_entity.pdbx_description
1 polymer ?
#
loop_
_entity_poly.entity_id
_entity_poly.type
_entity_poly.pdbx_seq_one_letter_code
_entity_poly.pdbx_strand_id
1 'polypeptide(L)'
;MEKTLFGKKLSGEDIYLYTLENEKFKVQVSDYGATLVALIDKESGKDIVQGYPTAAQYQEEDTFLGASVGRTANRIGKGKFSLNGKEYTLFINNNGNCNHGGKEGFDKKMYAVSSTEDSITFSRVSPDGEEGYPGNLDYAITYRLSNQGLHIETTATTDQDTLFAYTNHAYFNLSESDSVLDHTLMIPTDHYALLDETCLTKPEFQAVENTAFDFRQAKKIGQDINLDEIQLTYGKGYDHHFPIPNEGLRTMAILSDGKLELEMASDYPGFHLYTANWLNGASGKNGHHYPERSSVCLEAEYLPNGINYPSIEPKPIIHAGQTQKHRIDFLVRHVK
;
A
#
# COMPACT_ATOMS: atom_id res chain seq x y z
N MET A 1 24.02 -6.78 -1.46
CA MET A 1 22.98 -6.28 -2.41
C MET A 1 23.41 -6.65 -3.85
N GLU A 2 22.47 -7.17 -4.65
CA GLU A 2 22.64 -7.47 -6.07
C GLU A 2 21.78 -6.49 -6.89
N LYS A 3 22.27 -6.07 -8.07
CA LYS A 3 21.54 -5.23 -9.04
C LYS A 3 21.50 -5.95 -10.37
N THR A 4 20.30 -6.20 -10.91
CA THR A 4 20.09 -6.87 -12.19
C THR A 4 19.21 -6.05 -13.12
N LEU A 5 19.42 -6.13 -14.42
CA LEU A 5 18.55 -5.49 -15.41
C LEU A 5 17.18 -6.20 -15.38
N PHE A 6 16.12 -5.45 -15.10
CA PHE A 6 14.76 -5.96 -15.05
C PHE A 6 14.00 -5.73 -16.36
N GLY A 7 14.37 -4.69 -17.11
CA GLY A 7 13.79 -4.34 -18.39
C GLY A 7 14.09 -2.90 -18.78
N LYS A 8 13.24 -2.35 -19.64
CA LYS A 8 13.34 -0.95 -20.08
C LYS A 8 12.00 -0.24 -19.91
N LYS A 9 12.08 1.04 -19.59
CA LYS A 9 10.96 1.95 -19.70
C LYS A 9 10.58 2.14 -21.17
N LEU A 10 9.32 2.49 -21.44
CA LEU A 10 8.89 2.81 -22.82
C LEU A 10 9.72 3.94 -23.46
N SER A 11 10.30 4.84 -22.66
CA SER A 11 11.26 5.88 -23.09
C SER A 11 12.65 5.35 -23.45
N GLY A 12 12.94 4.07 -23.21
CA GLY A 12 14.24 3.43 -23.47
C GLY A 12 15.20 3.41 -22.28
N GLU A 13 14.86 4.03 -21.17
CA GLU A 13 15.65 4.03 -19.92
C GLU A 13 15.65 2.63 -19.28
N ASP A 14 16.81 2.19 -18.77
CA ASP A 14 16.93 0.89 -18.12
C ASP A 14 16.26 0.90 -16.76
N ILE A 15 15.49 -0.15 -16.48
CA ILE A 15 14.87 -0.44 -15.18
C ILE A 15 15.62 -1.58 -14.52
N TYR A 16 15.99 -1.41 -13.27
CA TYR A 16 16.75 -2.40 -12.51
C TYR A 16 15.96 -2.96 -11.33
N LEU A 17 16.27 -4.21 -11.01
CA LEU A 17 15.81 -4.90 -9.82
C LEU A 17 16.97 -4.97 -8.82
N TYR A 18 16.70 -4.55 -7.61
CA TYR A 18 17.64 -4.56 -6.49
C TYR A 18 17.24 -5.63 -5.51
N THR A 19 18.19 -6.48 -5.11
CA THR A 19 17.97 -7.61 -4.21
C THR A 19 18.72 -7.42 -2.90
N LEU A 20 18.00 -7.50 -1.77
CA LEU A 20 18.53 -7.72 -0.45
C LEU A 20 18.23 -9.16 -0.04
N GLU A 21 19.19 -9.78 0.62
CA GLU A 21 19.06 -11.15 1.09
C GLU A 21 19.80 -11.33 2.41
N ASN A 22 19.18 -12.05 3.35
CA ASN A 22 19.80 -12.53 4.58
C ASN A 22 19.55 -14.04 4.74
N GLU A 23 19.79 -14.59 5.92
CA GLU A 23 19.60 -16.03 6.18
C GLU A 23 18.14 -16.46 6.05
N LYS A 24 17.17 -15.57 6.36
CA LYS A 24 15.73 -15.88 6.43
C LYS A 24 14.93 -15.40 5.24
N PHE A 25 15.28 -14.25 4.68
CA PHE A 25 14.45 -13.59 3.67
C PHE A 25 15.27 -13.11 2.48
N LYS A 26 14.57 -13.02 1.34
CA LYS A 26 15.05 -12.33 0.14
C LYS A 26 13.97 -11.34 -0.31
N VAL A 27 14.37 -10.09 -0.55
CA VAL A 27 13.51 -9.01 -1.03
C VAL A 27 14.02 -8.50 -2.36
N GLN A 28 13.10 -8.23 -3.28
CA GLN A 28 13.40 -7.61 -4.56
C GLN A 28 12.55 -6.35 -4.76
N VAL A 29 13.21 -5.23 -5.09
CA VAL A 29 12.58 -3.92 -5.29
C VAL A 29 13.10 -3.33 -6.60
N SER A 30 12.19 -2.77 -7.42
CA SER A 30 12.53 -2.10 -8.67
C SER A 30 12.76 -0.60 -8.46
N ASP A 31 13.67 0.02 -9.23
CA ASP A 31 13.83 1.48 -9.29
C ASP A 31 12.73 2.18 -10.11
N TYR A 32 11.88 1.44 -10.80
CA TYR A 32 10.63 1.93 -11.35
C TYR A 32 9.53 1.81 -10.30
N GLY A 33 8.99 2.94 -9.87
CA GLY A 33 7.95 3.01 -8.82
C GLY A 33 8.43 2.68 -7.41
N ALA A 34 9.74 2.47 -7.17
CA ALA A 34 10.24 1.86 -5.93
C ALA A 34 9.39 0.64 -5.54
N THR A 35 9.07 -0.20 -6.53
CA THR A 35 8.05 -1.26 -6.45
C THR A 35 8.60 -2.50 -5.74
N LEU A 36 7.90 -2.98 -4.71
CA LEU A 36 8.17 -4.25 -4.06
C LEU A 36 7.76 -5.41 -4.98
N VAL A 37 8.74 -6.07 -5.59
CA VAL A 37 8.48 -7.14 -6.57
C VAL A 37 8.37 -8.51 -5.92
N ALA A 38 9.14 -8.76 -4.85
CA ALA A 38 9.15 -10.04 -4.14
C ALA A 38 9.51 -9.88 -2.65
N LEU A 39 8.90 -10.70 -1.81
CA LEU A 39 9.32 -10.96 -0.43
C LEU A 39 9.26 -12.48 -0.21
N ILE A 40 10.43 -13.10 -0.22
CA ILE A 40 10.56 -14.56 -0.19
C ILE A 40 10.98 -14.98 1.22
N ASP A 41 10.16 -15.81 1.86
CA ASP A 41 10.54 -16.57 3.04
C ASP A 41 11.39 -17.76 2.62
N LYS A 42 12.66 -17.80 3.02
CA LYS A 42 13.62 -18.82 2.58
C LYS A 42 13.40 -20.17 3.25
N GLU A 43 12.76 -20.21 4.39
CA GLU A 43 12.47 -21.46 5.11
C GLU A 43 11.40 -22.27 4.36
N SER A 44 10.33 -21.64 3.94
CA SER A 44 9.28 -22.27 3.14
C SER A 44 9.56 -22.25 1.64
N GLY A 45 10.46 -21.37 1.16
CA GLY A 45 10.68 -21.08 -0.25
C GLY A 45 9.58 -20.23 -0.89
N LYS A 46 8.59 -19.75 -0.10
CA LYS A 46 7.42 -19.02 -0.59
C LYS A 46 7.73 -17.55 -0.86
N ASP A 47 7.41 -17.06 -2.05
CA ASP A 47 7.26 -15.65 -2.34
C ASP A 47 5.85 -15.22 -1.93
N ILE A 48 5.74 -14.47 -0.83
CA ILE A 48 4.46 -14.09 -0.23
C ILE A 48 3.85 -12.82 -0.85
N VAL A 49 4.52 -12.20 -1.83
CA VAL A 49 4.05 -11.00 -2.53
C VAL A 49 3.75 -11.33 -3.98
N GLN A 50 2.54 -11.04 -4.45
CA GLN A 50 2.21 -11.11 -5.86
C GLN A 50 2.89 -9.96 -6.63
N GLY A 51 3.29 -10.23 -7.88
CA GLY A 51 3.97 -9.25 -8.73
C GLY A 51 4.09 -9.76 -10.16
N TYR A 52 4.62 -8.92 -11.04
CA TYR A 52 4.84 -9.27 -12.44
C TYR A 52 6.27 -9.77 -12.68
N PRO A 53 6.45 -10.68 -13.64
CA PRO A 53 7.78 -11.19 -14.01
C PRO A 53 8.61 -10.20 -14.83
N THR A 54 8.03 -9.13 -15.37
CA THR A 54 8.71 -8.19 -16.26
C THR A 54 8.40 -6.74 -15.93
N ALA A 55 9.36 -5.85 -16.15
CA ALA A 55 9.18 -4.40 -16.02
C ALA A 55 8.13 -3.83 -16.99
N ALA A 56 7.90 -4.46 -18.13
CA ALA A 56 6.88 -4.04 -19.10
C ALA A 56 5.48 -4.14 -18.50
N GLN A 57 5.15 -5.25 -17.85
CA GLN A 57 3.84 -5.43 -17.23
C GLN A 57 3.55 -4.40 -16.12
N TYR A 58 4.57 -4.01 -15.32
CA TYR A 58 4.41 -2.92 -14.35
C TYR A 58 4.10 -1.56 -14.97
N GLN A 59 4.42 -1.36 -16.26
CA GLN A 59 4.12 -0.12 -16.99
C GLN A 59 2.76 -0.16 -17.69
N GLU A 60 2.31 -1.33 -18.10
CA GLU A 60 1.11 -1.56 -18.90
C GLU A 60 -0.14 -1.78 -18.06
N GLU A 61 0.03 -2.37 -16.85
CA GLU A 61 -1.08 -2.75 -15.97
C GLU A 61 -1.33 -1.69 -14.88
N ASP A 62 -2.58 -1.40 -14.61
CA ASP A 62 -3.01 -0.43 -13.57
C ASP A 62 -3.47 -1.14 -12.28
N THR A 63 -2.76 -2.20 -11.88
CA THR A 63 -3.10 -3.02 -10.71
C THR A 63 -2.40 -2.59 -9.42
N PHE A 64 -1.39 -1.73 -9.51
CA PHE A 64 -0.56 -1.27 -8.37
C PHE A 64 0.16 -2.39 -7.61
N LEU A 65 0.41 -3.57 -8.20
CA LEU A 65 1.10 -4.68 -7.54
C LEU A 65 2.45 -4.24 -6.94
N GLY A 66 2.56 -4.23 -5.60
CA GLY A 66 3.76 -3.85 -4.86
C GLY A 66 4.16 -2.37 -4.96
N ALA A 67 3.33 -1.53 -5.57
CA ALA A 67 3.64 -0.14 -5.86
C ALA A 67 3.90 0.70 -4.61
N SER A 68 4.85 1.63 -4.71
CA SER A 68 4.96 2.77 -3.80
C SER A 68 3.98 3.85 -4.24
N VAL A 69 2.97 4.11 -3.43
CA VAL A 69 1.86 5.01 -3.77
C VAL A 69 2.05 6.39 -3.12
N GLY A 70 1.83 7.44 -3.89
CA GLY A 70 1.93 8.86 -3.48
C GLY A 70 1.72 9.83 -4.67
N ARG A 71 1.62 11.17 -4.42
CA ARG A 71 1.79 11.82 -3.08
C ARG A 71 0.74 11.40 -2.05
N THR A 72 -0.50 11.09 -2.48
CA THR A 72 -1.53 10.61 -1.59
C THR A 72 -1.98 9.20 -1.98
N ALA A 73 -1.95 8.31 -1.01
CA ALA A 73 -2.57 7.01 -1.10
C ALA A 73 -4.09 7.17 -1.17
N ASN A 74 -4.74 6.23 -1.85
CA ASN A 74 -6.18 6.14 -1.98
C ASN A 74 -6.84 7.40 -2.59
N ARG A 75 -8.16 7.58 -2.41
CA ARG A 75 -8.96 8.55 -3.16
C ARG A 75 -9.00 9.94 -2.51
N ILE A 76 -8.96 10.97 -3.37
CA ILE A 76 -9.33 12.36 -3.06
C ILE A 76 -10.60 12.68 -3.85
N GLY A 77 -11.66 13.01 -3.14
CA GLY A 77 -12.99 13.22 -3.72
C GLY A 77 -13.01 14.30 -4.80
N LYS A 78 -13.55 13.99 -5.98
CA LYS A 78 -13.63 14.86 -7.16
C LYS A 78 -12.27 15.39 -7.63
N GLY A 79 -11.17 14.80 -7.18
CA GLY A 79 -9.82 15.28 -7.44
C GLY A 79 -9.57 16.69 -6.91
N LYS A 80 -10.17 17.08 -5.80
CA LYS A 80 -10.04 18.44 -5.26
C LYS A 80 -9.75 18.45 -3.77
N PHE A 81 -8.92 19.39 -3.35
CA PHE A 81 -8.72 19.71 -1.93
C PHE A 81 -8.39 21.19 -1.75
N SER A 82 -8.60 21.69 -0.53
CA SER A 82 -8.20 23.03 -0.14
C SER A 82 -7.10 22.98 0.90
N LEU A 83 -6.04 23.78 0.69
CA LEU A 83 -4.92 23.91 1.62
C LEU A 83 -4.55 25.40 1.71
N ASN A 84 -4.48 25.94 2.94
CA ASN A 84 -4.16 27.35 3.20
C ASN A 84 -5.03 28.34 2.41
N GLY A 85 -6.33 28.04 2.26
CA GLY A 85 -7.29 28.88 1.56
C GLY A 85 -7.23 28.84 0.03
N LYS A 86 -6.38 28.00 -0.55
CA LYS A 86 -6.28 27.78 -2.00
C LYS A 86 -6.83 26.41 -2.38
N GLU A 87 -7.65 26.34 -3.42
CA GLU A 87 -8.13 25.09 -4.01
C GLU A 87 -7.08 24.54 -4.99
N TYR A 88 -6.86 23.22 -4.92
CA TYR A 88 -6.01 22.44 -5.83
C TYR A 88 -6.84 21.38 -6.53
N THR A 89 -6.49 21.11 -7.79
CA THR A 89 -7.18 20.13 -8.64
C THR A 89 -6.18 19.07 -9.08
N LEU A 90 -6.54 17.81 -8.85
CA LEU A 90 -5.77 16.63 -9.20
C LEU A 90 -6.41 15.92 -10.40
N PHE A 91 -5.67 15.04 -11.05
CA PHE A 91 -6.18 14.26 -12.16
C PHE A 91 -7.22 13.22 -11.68
N ILE A 92 -8.37 13.17 -12.36
CA ILE A 92 -9.44 12.20 -12.08
C ILE A 92 -9.17 10.93 -12.86
N ASN A 93 -8.93 9.82 -12.16
CA ASN A 93 -8.57 8.53 -12.75
C ASN A 93 -9.41 7.35 -12.23
N ASN A 94 -10.31 7.56 -11.25
CA ASN A 94 -11.09 6.47 -10.66
C ASN A 94 -12.48 6.98 -10.19
N ASN A 95 -13.56 6.51 -10.81
CA ASN A 95 -14.95 6.76 -10.40
C ASN A 95 -15.28 8.22 -10.05
N GLY A 96 -14.72 9.17 -10.80
CA GLY A 96 -14.91 10.61 -10.55
C GLY A 96 -14.02 11.20 -9.46
N ASN A 97 -13.08 10.43 -8.93
CA ASN A 97 -12.11 10.82 -7.90
C ASN A 97 -10.68 10.73 -8.44
N CYS A 98 -9.73 11.40 -7.78
CA CYS A 98 -8.31 11.13 -7.93
C CYS A 98 -7.95 9.96 -7.04
N ASN A 99 -7.23 8.97 -7.56
CA ASN A 99 -6.77 7.80 -6.81
C ASN A 99 -5.24 7.66 -6.95
N HIS A 100 -4.59 7.27 -5.87
CA HIS A 100 -3.17 6.90 -5.80
C HIS A 100 -2.21 7.93 -6.41
N GLY A 101 -2.44 9.22 -6.17
CA GLY A 101 -1.55 10.31 -6.58
C GLY A 101 -1.81 10.88 -7.96
N GLY A 102 -2.71 10.30 -8.77
CA GLY A 102 -3.11 10.85 -10.07
C GLY A 102 -2.79 9.95 -11.27
N LYS A 103 -2.51 10.56 -12.42
CA LYS A 103 -2.26 9.85 -13.68
C LYS A 103 -0.89 9.15 -13.69
N GLU A 104 0.11 9.85 -13.18
CA GLU A 104 1.48 9.39 -13.08
C GLU A 104 2.00 9.58 -11.65
N GLY A 105 1.45 8.79 -10.72
CA GLY A 105 1.85 8.80 -9.33
C GLY A 105 3.29 8.30 -9.10
N PHE A 106 3.64 8.07 -7.85
CA PHE A 106 4.98 7.61 -7.47
C PHE A 106 5.33 6.25 -8.07
N ASP A 107 4.33 5.41 -8.29
CA ASP A 107 4.40 4.09 -8.91
C ASP A 107 4.95 4.10 -10.35
N LYS A 108 4.85 5.23 -11.06
CA LYS A 108 5.29 5.37 -12.47
C LYS A 108 6.56 6.21 -12.63
N LYS A 109 7.28 6.47 -11.55
CA LYS A 109 8.50 7.30 -11.56
C LYS A 109 9.77 6.46 -11.44
N MET A 110 10.87 7.00 -11.99
CA MET A 110 12.20 6.47 -11.75
C MET A 110 12.82 7.11 -10.52
N TYR A 111 13.61 6.36 -9.78
CA TYR A 111 14.25 6.79 -8.54
C TYR A 111 15.76 6.70 -8.62
N ALA A 112 16.44 7.65 -7.98
CA ALA A 112 17.84 7.49 -7.62
C ALA A 112 17.97 6.47 -6.50
N VAL A 113 18.99 5.60 -6.58
CA VAL A 113 19.13 4.48 -5.64
C VAL A 113 20.46 4.57 -4.92
N SER A 114 20.41 4.42 -3.60
CA SER A 114 21.55 4.19 -2.72
C SER A 114 21.29 2.98 -1.84
N SER A 115 22.35 2.38 -1.28
CA SER A 115 22.19 1.16 -0.47
C SER A 115 23.26 1.01 0.58
N THR A 116 22.92 0.25 1.63
CA THR A 116 23.83 -0.31 2.61
C THR A 116 23.84 -1.84 2.48
N GLU A 117 24.40 -2.54 3.47
CA GLU A 117 24.38 -4.01 3.51
C GLU A 117 22.97 -4.57 3.68
N ASP A 118 22.12 -3.89 4.49
CA ASP A 118 20.79 -4.35 4.90
C ASP A 118 19.63 -3.49 4.36
N SER A 119 19.91 -2.44 3.58
CA SER A 119 18.88 -1.52 3.10
C SER A 119 19.13 -0.99 1.68
N ILE A 120 18.03 -0.64 1.01
CA ILE A 120 18.00 0.08 -0.27
C ILE A 120 17.12 1.31 -0.10
N THR A 121 17.63 2.48 -0.48
CA THR A 121 16.91 3.74 -0.43
C THR A 121 16.66 4.26 -1.84
N PHE A 122 15.41 4.51 -2.15
CA PHE A 122 14.91 5.12 -3.38
C PHE A 122 14.55 6.57 -3.08
N SER A 123 15.17 7.52 -3.76
CA SER A 123 14.96 8.95 -3.51
C SER A 123 14.60 9.71 -4.79
N ARG A 124 13.79 10.74 -4.64
CA ARG A 124 13.33 11.59 -5.72
C ARG A 124 12.80 12.92 -5.19
N VAL A 125 12.90 13.96 -6.01
CA VAL A 125 12.14 15.20 -5.83
C VAL A 125 10.88 15.14 -6.72
N SER A 126 9.70 15.28 -6.12
CA SER A 126 8.44 15.53 -6.81
C SER A 126 8.27 17.05 -6.93
N PRO A 127 8.37 17.66 -8.13
CA PRO A 127 8.39 19.11 -8.30
C PRO A 127 7.02 19.74 -7.99
N ASP A 128 7.04 21.04 -7.68
CA ASP A 128 5.81 21.84 -7.53
C ASP A 128 4.90 21.69 -8.74
N GLY A 129 3.62 21.42 -8.48
CA GLY A 129 2.60 21.21 -9.51
C GLY A 129 2.57 19.80 -10.11
N GLU A 130 3.45 18.88 -9.75
CA GLU A 130 3.38 17.49 -10.22
C GLU A 130 2.03 16.88 -9.80
N GLU A 131 1.28 16.33 -10.77
CA GLU A 131 -0.09 15.80 -10.62
C GLU A 131 -1.10 16.79 -9.97
N GLY A 132 -0.74 18.09 -9.87
CA GLY A 132 -1.56 19.13 -9.27
C GLY A 132 -1.25 19.44 -7.80
N TYR A 133 -0.30 18.76 -7.18
CA TYR A 133 0.09 19.01 -5.80
C TYR A 133 1.06 20.20 -5.68
N PRO A 134 0.90 21.07 -4.63
CA PRO A 134 1.82 22.19 -4.41
C PRO A 134 3.15 21.76 -3.80
N GLY A 135 4.16 22.59 -4.00
CA GLY A 135 5.49 22.50 -3.38
C GLY A 135 6.40 21.42 -3.96
N ASN A 136 7.71 21.67 -3.87
CA ASN A 136 8.71 20.67 -4.16
C ASN A 136 8.80 19.71 -2.96
N LEU A 137 8.55 18.43 -3.18
CA LEU A 137 8.64 17.39 -2.16
C LEU A 137 9.90 16.55 -2.42
N ASP A 138 10.89 16.69 -1.56
CA ASP A 138 12.06 15.80 -1.52
C ASP A 138 11.74 14.63 -0.60
N TYR A 139 11.77 13.41 -1.14
CA TYR A 139 11.38 12.24 -0.37
C TYR A 139 12.24 11.01 -0.69
N ALA A 140 12.31 10.14 0.30
CA ALA A 140 13.01 8.87 0.21
C ALA A 140 12.17 7.74 0.80
N ILE A 141 12.26 6.57 0.17
CA ILE A 141 11.64 5.31 0.58
C ILE A 141 12.77 4.32 0.81
N THR A 142 12.94 3.86 2.04
CA THR A 142 13.99 2.91 2.42
C THR A 142 13.38 1.56 2.75
N TYR A 143 13.77 0.55 2.01
CA TYR A 143 13.49 -0.86 2.28
C TYR A 143 14.65 -1.44 3.06
N ARG A 144 14.39 -1.91 4.28
CA ARG A 144 15.39 -2.54 5.17
C ARG A 144 14.97 -3.97 5.46
N LEU A 145 15.91 -4.91 5.32
CA LEU A 145 15.67 -6.33 5.60
C LEU A 145 16.28 -6.71 6.95
N SER A 146 15.48 -7.34 7.80
CA SER A 146 15.92 -7.93 9.07
C SER A 146 15.58 -9.43 9.14
N ASN A 147 16.01 -10.11 10.21
CA ASN A 147 15.61 -11.50 10.46
C ASN A 147 14.16 -11.67 10.95
N GLN A 148 13.41 -10.57 11.04
CA GLN A 148 11.99 -10.57 11.38
C GLN A 148 11.10 -10.30 10.16
N GLY A 149 11.65 -9.74 9.08
CA GLY A 149 10.91 -9.37 7.88
C GLY A 149 11.42 -8.09 7.23
N LEU A 150 10.52 -7.40 6.53
CA LEU A 150 10.76 -6.20 5.76
C LEU A 150 10.26 -4.97 6.52
N HIS A 151 11.08 -3.93 6.56
CA HIS A 151 10.75 -2.61 7.10
C HIS A 151 10.81 -1.59 5.97
N ILE A 152 9.75 -0.78 5.83
CA ILE A 152 9.69 0.32 4.87
C ILE A 152 9.63 1.62 5.67
N GLU A 153 10.62 2.49 5.49
CA GLU A 153 10.69 3.79 6.13
C GLU A 153 10.60 4.89 5.07
N THR A 154 9.76 5.88 5.30
CA THR A 154 9.69 7.07 4.45
C THR A 154 10.18 8.29 5.19
N THR A 155 10.86 9.17 4.44
CA THR A 155 11.26 10.49 4.92
C THR A 155 10.93 11.50 3.84
N ALA A 156 10.27 12.59 4.20
CA ALA A 156 9.93 13.65 3.26
C ALA A 156 10.16 15.04 3.88
N THR A 157 10.55 15.99 3.02
CA THR A 157 10.64 17.43 3.32
C THR A 157 10.07 18.22 2.16
N THR A 158 9.57 19.42 2.43
CA THR A 158 8.97 20.28 1.41
C THR A 158 9.32 21.75 1.63
N ASP A 159 9.34 22.55 0.56
CA ASP A 159 9.52 24.00 0.58
C ASP A 159 8.19 24.77 0.71
N GLN A 160 7.04 24.09 0.54
CA GLN A 160 5.70 24.64 0.70
C GLN A 160 4.79 23.59 1.32
N ASP A 161 3.80 24.00 2.14
CA ASP A 161 2.80 23.09 2.67
C ASP A 161 2.15 22.28 1.53
N THR A 162 2.12 20.97 1.70
CA THR A 162 1.59 20.02 0.72
C THR A 162 1.00 18.79 1.38
N LEU A 163 0.40 17.90 0.57
CA LEU A 163 -0.03 16.59 1.05
C LEU A 163 1.08 15.56 0.85
N PHE A 164 1.27 14.73 1.87
CA PHE A 164 2.10 13.53 1.78
C PHE A 164 1.48 12.39 2.61
N ALA A 165 0.93 11.40 1.91
CA ALA A 165 0.36 10.19 2.47
C ALA A 165 0.84 9.00 1.63
N TYR A 166 1.99 8.46 1.99
CA TYR A 166 2.59 7.30 1.34
C TYR A 166 1.94 6.01 1.82
N THR A 167 1.83 5.02 0.95
CA THR A 167 1.64 3.61 1.32
C THR A 167 2.39 2.68 0.38
N ASN A 168 2.57 1.42 0.77
CA ASN A 168 3.01 0.35 -0.12
C ASN A 168 1.83 -0.59 -0.41
N HIS A 169 1.54 -0.79 -1.68
CA HIS A 169 0.41 -1.56 -2.17
C HIS A 169 0.80 -3.03 -2.47
N ALA A 170 1.48 -3.67 -1.50
CA ALA A 170 1.84 -5.08 -1.61
C ALA A 170 0.60 -5.98 -1.53
N TYR A 171 0.53 -6.96 -2.44
CA TYR A 171 -0.53 -7.94 -2.51
C TYR A 171 -0.01 -9.26 -1.91
N PHE A 172 -0.47 -9.60 -0.70
CA PHE A 172 -0.01 -10.75 0.04
C PHE A 172 -0.85 -12.00 -0.19
N ASN A 173 -0.18 -13.12 -0.42
CA ASN A 173 -0.75 -14.45 -0.34
C ASN A 173 0.28 -15.41 0.29
N LEU A 174 -0.03 -15.91 1.48
CA LEU A 174 0.88 -16.75 2.27
C LEU A 174 0.79 -18.23 1.88
N SER A 175 -0.22 -18.63 1.12
CA SER A 175 -0.48 -20.03 0.74
C SER A 175 -0.14 -20.32 -0.72
N GLU A 176 -0.17 -21.59 -1.11
CA GLU A 176 -0.07 -22.04 -2.51
C GLU A 176 -1.40 -21.93 -3.28
N SER A 177 -2.48 -21.58 -2.58
CA SER A 177 -3.79 -21.37 -3.21
C SER A 177 -3.84 -20.07 -4.00
N ASP A 178 -4.55 -20.05 -5.12
CA ASP A 178 -4.85 -18.83 -5.87
C ASP A 178 -5.96 -17.99 -5.20
N SER A 179 -6.28 -18.24 -3.93
CA SER A 179 -7.30 -17.53 -3.16
C SER A 179 -6.86 -17.32 -1.71
N VAL A 180 -7.15 -16.13 -1.16
CA VAL A 180 -6.91 -15.80 0.25
C VAL A 180 -8.14 -15.97 1.14
N LEU A 181 -9.22 -16.52 0.62
CA LEU A 181 -10.49 -16.63 1.38
C LEU A 181 -10.37 -17.55 2.59
N ASP A 182 -9.44 -18.51 2.60
CA ASP A 182 -9.15 -19.37 3.75
C ASP A 182 -8.13 -18.80 4.71
N HIS A 183 -7.43 -17.70 4.37
CA HIS A 183 -6.58 -16.99 5.32
C HIS A 183 -7.40 -16.39 6.45
N THR A 184 -6.88 -16.43 7.66
CA THR A 184 -7.44 -15.71 8.80
C THR A 184 -6.84 -14.32 8.89
N LEU A 185 -7.67 -13.35 9.27
CA LEU A 185 -7.29 -11.96 9.48
C LEU A 185 -7.72 -11.51 10.87
N MET A 186 -6.86 -10.81 11.59
CA MET A 186 -7.16 -10.12 12.85
C MET A 186 -6.81 -8.64 12.72
N ILE A 187 -7.72 -7.76 13.18
CA ILE A 187 -7.57 -6.29 13.16
C ILE A 187 -7.97 -5.75 14.52
N PRO A 188 -7.05 -5.10 15.30
CA PRO A 188 -7.30 -4.67 16.67
C PRO A 188 -8.01 -3.30 16.73
N THR A 189 -9.21 -3.20 16.13
CA THR A 189 -10.02 -1.97 16.17
C THR A 189 -11.51 -2.27 16.28
N ASP A 190 -12.25 -1.34 16.87
CA ASP A 190 -13.71 -1.43 17.04
C ASP A 190 -14.50 -0.73 15.94
N HIS A 191 -13.81 -0.10 14.96
CA HIS A 191 -14.47 0.71 13.92
C HIS A 191 -13.83 0.51 12.55
N TYR A 192 -14.62 0.75 11.51
CA TYR A 192 -14.18 0.91 10.12
C TYR A 192 -14.84 2.13 9.49
N ALA A 193 -14.24 2.71 8.47
CA ALA A 193 -14.80 3.85 7.74
C ALA A 193 -15.76 3.38 6.66
N LEU A 194 -16.90 4.09 6.50
CA LEU A 194 -17.87 3.80 5.46
C LEU A 194 -17.38 4.28 4.09
N LEU A 195 -17.87 3.62 3.04
CA LEU A 195 -17.72 4.04 1.64
C LEU A 195 -19.03 4.65 1.10
N ASP A 196 -18.92 5.47 0.07
CA ASP A 196 -20.00 5.74 -0.85
C ASP A 196 -19.96 4.80 -2.08
N GLU A 197 -20.94 4.96 -2.99
CA GLU A 197 -21.07 4.17 -4.20
C GLU A 197 -19.91 4.34 -5.21
N THR A 198 -19.05 5.35 -5.02
CA THR A 198 -17.84 5.58 -5.83
C THR A 198 -16.58 4.98 -5.19
N CYS A 199 -16.74 4.23 -4.10
CA CYS A 199 -15.68 3.74 -3.22
C CYS A 199 -14.89 4.88 -2.53
N LEU A 200 -15.44 6.08 -2.43
CA LEU A 200 -14.83 7.16 -1.66
C LEU A 200 -15.10 6.95 -0.19
N THR A 201 -14.04 6.95 0.61
CA THR A 201 -14.15 6.84 2.07
C THR A 201 -14.84 8.07 2.64
N LYS A 202 -15.82 7.85 3.51
CA LYS A 202 -16.57 8.87 4.24
C LYS A 202 -15.92 9.19 5.59
N PRO A 203 -16.24 10.33 6.22
CA PRO A 203 -15.75 10.67 7.55
C PRO A 203 -16.43 9.90 8.69
N GLU A 204 -17.49 9.14 8.39
CA GLU A 204 -18.25 8.37 9.36
C GLU A 204 -17.58 7.02 9.60
N PHE A 205 -17.39 6.70 10.88
CA PHE A 205 -16.94 5.39 11.33
C PHE A 205 -18.11 4.58 11.88
N GLN A 206 -18.20 3.33 11.47
CA GLN A 206 -19.17 2.36 11.99
C GLN A 206 -18.47 1.37 12.91
N ALA A 207 -19.16 0.97 14.00
CA ALA A 207 -18.68 -0.12 14.85
C ALA A 207 -18.64 -1.43 14.06
N VAL A 208 -17.56 -2.21 14.24
CA VAL A 208 -17.39 -3.51 13.56
C VAL A 208 -18.30 -4.59 14.14
N GLU A 209 -18.74 -4.42 15.39
CA GLU A 209 -19.54 -5.43 16.12
C GLU A 209 -20.81 -5.82 15.36
N ASN A 210 -21.02 -7.14 15.19
CA ASN A 210 -22.14 -7.72 14.45
C ASN A 210 -22.19 -7.35 12.95
N THR A 211 -21.04 -7.00 12.36
CA THR A 211 -20.91 -6.76 10.90
C THR A 211 -19.93 -7.74 10.26
N ALA A 212 -19.89 -7.78 8.93
CA ALA A 212 -18.88 -8.53 8.17
C ALA A 212 -17.44 -8.06 8.49
N PHE A 213 -17.27 -6.84 8.98
CA PHE A 213 -15.98 -6.18 9.24
C PHE A 213 -15.41 -6.45 10.63
N ASP A 214 -16.05 -7.28 11.47
CA ASP A 214 -15.54 -7.64 12.79
C ASP A 214 -14.41 -8.67 12.68
N PHE A 215 -13.18 -8.17 12.64
CA PHE A 215 -11.94 -8.94 12.66
C PHE A 215 -11.19 -8.82 13.99
N ARG A 216 -11.83 -8.36 15.07
CA ARG A 216 -11.19 -8.25 16.40
C ARG A 216 -10.72 -9.60 16.95
N GLN A 217 -11.39 -10.66 16.57
CA GLN A 217 -10.91 -12.04 16.70
C GLN A 217 -10.59 -12.58 15.31
N ALA A 218 -9.47 -13.32 15.20
CA ALA A 218 -9.04 -13.90 13.93
C ALA A 218 -10.16 -14.74 13.31
N LYS A 219 -10.60 -14.40 12.10
CA LYS A 219 -11.57 -15.15 11.31
C LYS A 219 -11.15 -15.26 9.86
N LYS A 220 -11.68 -16.25 9.14
CA LYS A 220 -11.43 -16.40 7.71
C LYS A 220 -11.96 -15.19 6.93
N ILE A 221 -11.17 -14.70 5.97
CA ILE A 221 -11.58 -13.61 5.07
C ILE A 221 -12.84 -14.00 4.31
N GLY A 222 -12.93 -15.24 3.84
CA GLY A 222 -14.06 -15.74 3.08
C GLY A 222 -15.34 -15.96 3.88
N GLN A 223 -15.30 -15.87 5.23
CA GLN A 223 -16.45 -16.18 6.07
C GLN A 223 -17.65 -15.29 5.77
N ASP A 224 -17.43 -13.98 5.68
CA ASP A 224 -18.51 -13.00 5.59
C ASP A 224 -18.45 -12.12 4.32
N ILE A 225 -17.41 -12.26 3.48
CA ILE A 225 -17.12 -11.37 2.33
C ILE A 225 -18.25 -11.36 1.27
N ASN A 226 -19.11 -12.36 1.26
CA ASN A 226 -20.22 -12.51 0.30
C ASN A 226 -21.60 -12.22 0.95
N LEU A 227 -21.65 -11.67 2.16
CA LEU A 227 -22.92 -11.28 2.77
C LEU A 227 -23.58 -10.15 1.98
N ASP A 228 -24.91 -10.11 2.00
CA ASP A 228 -25.71 -9.02 1.39
C ASP A 228 -25.65 -7.79 2.30
N GLU A 229 -24.52 -7.09 2.24
CA GLU A 229 -24.22 -5.89 3.01
C GLU A 229 -23.76 -4.78 2.06
N ILE A 230 -24.35 -3.59 2.17
CA ILE A 230 -24.13 -2.48 1.23
C ILE A 230 -22.65 -2.08 1.13
N GLN A 231 -21.90 -2.15 2.23
CA GLN A 231 -20.48 -1.80 2.24
C GLN A 231 -19.64 -2.82 1.47
N LEU A 232 -19.95 -4.12 1.59
CA LEU A 232 -19.35 -5.17 0.76
C LEU A 232 -19.72 -5.03 -0.71
N THR A 233 -20.94 -4.57 -1.00
CA THR A 233 -21.37 -4.29 -2.38
C THR A 233 -20.58 -3.17 -3.01
N TYR A 234 -20.37 -2.04 -2.30
CA TYR A 234 -19.57 -0.92 -2.79
C TYR A 234 -18.11 -1.30 -3.05
N GLY A 235 -17.47 -2.02 -2.13
CA GLY A 235 -16.09 -2.48 -2.26
C GLY A 235 -15.91 -3.73 -3.13
N LYS A 236 -16.99 -4.40 -3.56
CA LYS A 236 -16.98 -5.78 -4.12
C LYS A 236 -16.32 -6.81 -3.20
N GLY A 237 -16.34 -6.58 -1.91
CA GLY A 237 -15.62 -7.28 -0.86
C GLY A 237 -15.05 -6.28 0.13
N TYR A 238 -13.93 -6.60 0.75
CA TYR A 238 -13.26 -5.63 1.62
C TYR A 238 -12.43 -4.67 0.76
N ASP A 239 -12.69 -3.37 0.91
CA ASP A 239 -11.97 -2.23 0.30
C ASP A 239 -12.15 -1.01 1.22
N HIS A 240 -11.75 -1.17 2.52
CA HIS A 240 -12.17 -0.26 3.59
C HIS A 240 -11.01 0.14 4.49
N HIS A 241 -11.08 1.38 4.96
CA HIS A 241 -10.13 1.90 5.93
C HIS A 241 -10.54 1.54 7.38
N PHE A 242 -9.56 1.06 8.14
CA PHE A 242 -9.66 0.74 9.55
C PHE A 242 -8.80 1.71 10.36
N PRO A 243 -9.39 2.58 11.19
CA PRO A 243 -8.64 3.41 12.12
C PRO A 243 -8.06 2.52 13.21
N ILE A 244 -6.76 2.65 13.51
CA ILE A 244 -6.11 1.89 14.57
C ILE A 244 -5.80 2.84 15.72
N PRO A 245 -6.34 2.59 16.93
CA PRO A 245 -6.14 3.45 18.08
C PRO A 245 -4.68 3.45 18.54
N ASN A 246 -4.35 4.43 19.37
CA ASN A 246 -3.03 4.71 19.91
C ASN A 246 -2.06 5.30 18.88
N GLU A 247 -0.90 5.72 19.36
CA GLU A 247 0.17 6.33 18.58
C GLU A 247 1.42 5.45 18.57
N GLY A 248 2.34 5.78 17.67
CA GLY A 248 3.61 5.07 17.50
C GLY A 248 3.48 3.76 16.73
N LEU A 249 4.59 3.06 16.62
CA LEU A 249 4.66 1.78 15.91
C LEU A 249 3.87 0.71 16.68
N ARG A 250 2.86 0.14 16.04
CA ARG A 250 1.97 -0.87 16.63
C ARG A 250 1.41 -1.80 15.59
N THR A 251 0.97 -2.98 16.01
CA THR A 251 0.27 -3.96 15.16
C THR A 251 -1.01 -3.34 14.58
N MET A 252 -1.14 -3.39 13.27
CA MET A 252 -2.32 -2.95 12.51
C MET A 252 -3.20 -4.12 12.11
N ALA A 253 -2.56 -5.21 11.65
CA ALA A 253 -3.25 -6.42 11.22
C ALA A 253 -2.34 -7.64 11.34
N ILE A 254 -2.95 -8.82 11.50
CA ILE A 254 -2.27 -10.11 11.43
C ILE A 254 -3.01 -10.99 10.43
N LEU A 255 -2.31 -11.41 9.38
CA LEU A 255 -2.79 -12.32 8.34
C LEU A 255 -2.11 -13.67 8.51
N SER A 256 -2.85 -14.80 8.42
CA SER A 256 -2.26 -16.13 8.52
C SER A 256 -2.95 -17.14 7.61
N ASP A 257 -2.17 -18.06 7.02
CA ASP A 257 -2.66 -19.25 6.33
C ASP A 257 -2.65 -20.51 7.20
N GLY A 258 -2.28 -20.35 8.48
CA GLY A 258 -2.11 -21.43 9.46
C GLY A 258 -0.71 -22.05 9.48
N LYS A 259 0.18 -21.67 8.56
CA LYS A 259 1.61 -22.07 8.53
C LYS A 259 2.53 -20.87 8.64
N LEU A 260 2.23 -19.82 7.88
CA LEU A 260 2.88 -18.53 7.96
C LEU A 260 1.92 -17.51 8.57
N GLU A 261 2.50 -16.53 9.24
CA GLU A 261 1.82 -15.37 9.76
C GLU A 261 2.58 -14.12 9.34
N LEU A 262 1.84 -13.16 8.80
CA LEU A 262 2.31 -11.83 8.45
C LEU A 262 1.66 -10.82 9.39
N GLU A 263 2.47 -10.18 10.24
CA GLU A 263 2.04 -9.04 11.03
C GLU A 263 2.43 -7.75 10.29
N MET A 264 1.45 -6.89 10.03
CA MET A 264 1.70 -5.52 9.64
C MET A 264 1.68 -4.62 10.87
N ALA A 265 2.79 -3.88 11.10
CA ALA A 265 2.87 -2.84 12.12
C ALA A 265 3.21 -1.50 11.47
N SER A 266 2.64 -0.40 12.01
CA SER A 266 2.92 0.95 11.50
C SER A 266 2.64 2.02 12.54
N ASP A 267 3.17 3.24 12.29
CA ASP A 267 2.89 4.46 13.05
C ASP A 267 1.79 5.33 12.40
N TYR A 268 1.25 4.92 11.25
CA TYR A 268 0.11 5.58 10.61
C TYR A 268 -1.17 5.51 11.47
N PRO A 269 -2.13 6.43 11.32
CA PRO A 269 -3.37 6.44 12.11
C PRO A 269 -4.32 5.29 11.79
N GLY A 270 -4.12 4.59 10.69
CA GLY A 270 -4.92 3.45 10.27
C GLY A 270 -4.33 2.77 9.05
N PHE A 271 -5.11 1.88 8.46
CA PHE A 271 -4.74 1.21 7.22
C PHE A 271 -5.98 0.88 6.39
N HIS A 272 -5.77 0.66 5.10
CA HIS A 272 -6.78 0.19 4.17
C HIS A 272 -6.62 -1.30 3.93
N LEU A 273 -7.71 -2.04 4.12
CA LEU A 273 -7.83 -3.46 3.79
C LEU A 273 -8.44 -3.59 2.40
N TYR A 274 -7.73 -4.24 1.47
CA TYR A 274 -8.23 -4.54 0.15
C TYR A 274 -8.02 -6.01 -0.21
N THR A 275 -9.05 -6.69 -0.67
CA THR A 275 -9.03 -8.15 -0.95
C THR A 275 -8.91 -8.46 -2.45
N ALA A 276 -8.15 -7.67 -3.19
CA ALA A 276 -7.88 -7.88 -4.62
C ALA A 276 -9.14 -8.08 -5.48
N ASN A 277 -10.20 -7.34 -5.17
CA ASN A 277 -11.55 -7.51 -5.73
C ASN A 277 -11.65 -7.18 -7.24
N TRP A 278 -10.62 -6.53 -7.81
CA TRP A 278 -10.59 -6.07 -9.19
C TRP A 278 -9.48 -6.74 -10.02
N LEU A 279 -8.73 -7.70 -9.45
CA LEU A 279 -7.85 -8.54 -10.24
C LEU A 279 -8.68 -9.48 -11.12
N ASN A 280 -8.30 -9.62 -12.39
CA ASN A 280 -9.08 -10.32 -13.39
C ASN A 280 -8.27 -11.41 -14.12
N GLY A 281 -7.34 -12.06 -13.42
CA GLY A 281 -6.52 -13.14 -13.99
C GLY A 281 -5.24 -12.64 -14.67
N ALA A 282 -4.70 -11.51 -14.26
CA ALA A 282 -3.41 -11.00 -14.75
C ALA A 282 -2.33 -12.07 -14.63
N SER A 283 -1.46 -12.18 -15.67
CA SER A 283 -0.35 -13.13 -15.69
C SER A 283 0.76 -12.67 -14.75
N GLY A 284 0.93 -13.40 -13.66
CA GLY A 284 1.88 -13.11 -12.60
C GLY A 284 3.22 -13.84 -12.73
N LYS A 285 4.00 -13.81 -11.65
CA LYS A 285 5.28 -14.52 -11.53
C LYS A 285 5.07 -16.04 -11.61
N ASN A 286 6.09 -16.76 -12.08
CA ASN A 286 6.16 -18.22 -12.12
C ASN A 286 4.96 -18.89 -12.81
N GLY A 287 4.29 -18.20 -13.74
CA GLY A 287 3.14 -18.74 -14.48
C GLY A 287 1.83 -18.73 -13.69
N HIS A 288 1.80 -18.11 -12.50
CA HIS A 288 0.56 -17.89 -11.75
C HIS A 288 -0.35 -16.91 -12.49
N HIS A 289 -1.63 -17.07 -12.31
CA HIS A 289 -2.65 -16.08 -12.67
C HIS A 289 -3.23 -15.53 -11.37
N TYR A 290 -3.53 -14.23 -11.34
CA TYR A 290 -4.08 -13.56 -10.16
C TYR A 290 -5.56 -13.27 -10.35
N PRO A 291 -6.45 -14.23 -10.02
CA PRO A 291 -7.89 -14.00 -10.05
C PRO A 291 -8.33 -13.04 -8.97
N GLU A 292 -9.57 -12.61 -9.02
CA GLU A 292 -10.25 -11.92 -7.94
C GLU A 292 -10.04 -12.67 -6.62
N ARG A 293 -9.71 -11.93 -5.56
CA ARG A 293 -9.47 -12.46 -4.20
C ARG A 293 -8.27 -13.42 -4.08
N SER A 294 -7.31 -13.28 -4.98
CA SER A 294 -6.07 -14.06 -4.91
C SER A 294 -5.08 -13.54 -3.87
N SER A 295 -5.31 -12.36 -3.32
CA SER A 295 -4.40 -11.70 -2.36
C SER A 295 -5.11 -10.69 -1.47
N VAL A 296 -4.37 -10.21 -0.46
CA VAL A 296 -4.78 -9.16 0.47
C VAL A 296 -3.75 -8.04 0.43
N CYS A 297 -4.22 -6.79 0.33
CA CYS A 297 -3.40 -5.61 0.56
C CYS A 297 -3.68 -5.06 1.97
N LEU A 298 -2.60 -4.74 2.67
CA LEU A 298 -2.60 -4.09 3.98
C LEU A 298 -1.83 -2.78 3.81
N GLU A 299 -2.55 -1.68 3.61
CA GLU A 299 -1.98 -0.41 3.17
C GLU A 299 -2.04 0.60 4.32
N ALA A 300 -0.96 0.70 5.10
CA ALA A 300 -0.90 1.69 6.19
C ALA A 300 -0.98 3.10 5.63
N GLU A 301 -1.97 3.90 6.07
CA GLU A 301 -2.24 5.23 5.52
C GLU A 301 -3.05 6.12 6.46
N TYR A 302 -3.16 7.40 6.10
CA TYR A 302 -4.17 8.31 6.66
C TYR A 302 -5.56 7.95 6.15
N LEU A 303 -6.62 8.44 6.83
CA LEU A 303 -7.99 8.27 6.31
C LEU A 303 -8.07 8.82 4.88
N PRO A 304 -8.46 8.00 3.87
CA PRO A 304 -8.66 8.48 2.50
C PRO A 304 -9.59 9.68 2.45
N ASN A 305 -9.29 10.68 1.62
CA ASN A 305 -10.02 11.94 1.53
C ASN A 305 -10.04 12.77 2.84
N GLY A 306 -9.32 12.38 3.88
CA GLY A 306 -9.33 13.03 5.20
C GLY A 306 -9.01 14.52 5.16
N ILE A 307 -8.24 14.98 4.17
CA ILE A 307 -7.97 16.41 3.94
C ILE A 307 -9.25 17.24 3.76
N ASN A 308 -10.27 16.65 3.16
CA ASN A 308 -11.55 17.32 2.86
C ASN A 308 -12.57 17.24 4.01
N TYR A 309 -12.26 16.54 5.09
CA TYR A 309 -13.17 16.35 6.22
C TYR A 309 -12.70 17.13 7.45
N PRO A 310 -13.31 18.26 7.80
CA PRO A 310 -12.86 19.11 8.92
C PRO A 310 -12.74 18.39 10.27
N SER A 311 -13.56 17.35 10.48
CA SER A 311 -13.59 16.56 11.73
C SER A 311 -12.51 15.48 11.84
N ILE A 312 -11.75 15.23 10.78
CA ILE A 312 -10.77 14.14 10.75
C ILE A 312 -9.38 14.69 11.06
N GLU A 313 -8.71 14.08 12.00
CA GLU A 313 -7.31 14.28 12.35
C GLU A 313 -6.63 12.92 12.59
N PRO A 314 -5.30 12.81 12.34
CA PRO A 314 -4.43 13.82 11.74
C PRO A 314 -4.67 13.97 10.23
N LYS A 315 -4.31 15.15 9.69
CA LYS A 315 -4.30 15.42 8.24
C LYS A 315 -3.02 14.92 7.59
N PRO A 316 -3.05 14.49 6.32
CA PRO A 316 -1.84 14.10 5.57
C PRO A 316 -1.06 15.33 5.08
N ILE A 317 -0.86 16.34 5.92
CA ILE A 317 -0.17 17.59 5.57
C ILE A 317 1.26 17.54 6.08
N ILE A 318 2.21 17.85 5.20
CA ILE A 318 3.57 18.19 5.57
C ILE A 318 3.76 19.69 5.41
N HIS A 319 4.22 20.36 6.48
CA HIS A 319 4.44 21.80 6.47
C HIS A 319 5.83 22.16 5.95
N ALA A 320 5.94 23.32 5.30
CA ALA A 320 7.20 23.83 4.79
C ALA A 320 8.32 23.81 5.84
N GLY A 321 9.46 23.23 5.47
CA GLY A 321 10.63 23.09 6.33
C GLY A 321 10.55 22.00 7.40
N GLN A 322 9.42 21.29 7.52
CA GLN A 322 9.31 20.14 8.40
C GLN A 322 9.79 18.85 7.71
N THR A 323 10.23 17.90 8.52
CA THR A 323 10.51 16.53 8.09
C THR A 323 9.42 15.61 8.62
N GLN A 324 8.75 14.91 7.73
CA GLN A 324 7.79 13.84 8.07
C GLN A 324 8.46 12.49 7.87
N LYS A 325 8.22 11.57 8.81
CA LYS A 325 8.72 10.19 8.74
C LYS A 325 7.60 9.25 9.11
N HIS A 326 7.54 8.13 8.38
CA HIS A 326 6.64 7.02 8.71
C HIS A 326 7.34 5.70 8.51
N ARG A 327 6.80 4.67 9.17
CA ARG A 327 7.30 3.30 9.11
C ARG A 327 6.18 2.30 8.94
N ILE A 328 6.43 1.32 8.07
CA ILE A 328 5.57 0.15 7.84
C ILE A 328 6.47 -1.08 7.98
N ASP A 329 6.09 -2.00 8.85
CA ASP A 329 6.79 -3.27 9.05
C ASP A 329 5.90 -4.42 8.57
N PHE A 330 6.46 -5.31 7.78
CA PHE A 330 5.90 -6.59 7.38
C PHE A 330 6.73 -7.70 8.03
N LEU A 331 6.28 -8.17 9.20
CA LEU A 331 6.97 -9.17 10.00
C LEU A 331 6.41 -10.56 9.70
N VAL A 332 7.29 -11.50 9.38
CA VAL A 332 6.89 -12.85 8.95
C VAL A 332 7.38 -13.87 9.96
N ARG A 333 6.50 -14.77 10.37
CA ARG A 333 6.83 -15.85 11.30
C ARG A 333 6.12 -17.15 10.93
N HIS A 334 6.76 -18.27 11.25
CA HIS A 334 6.17 -19.60 11.13
C HIS A 334 5.28 -19.88 12.33
N VAL A 335 4.05 -20.35 12.08
CA VAL A 335 3.13 -20.83 13.11
C VAL A 335 3.59 -22.20 13.56
N LYS A 336 3.76 -22.39 14.88
CA LYS A 336 4.21 -23.64 15.48
C LYS A 336 3.07 -24.63 15.67
#